data_7cda725acfd7553065e062c4bf92d5f0
#
_entry.id   7cda725acfd7553065e062c4bf92d5f0
#
_cell.length_a   1.000
_cell.length_b   1.000
_cell.length_c   1.000
_cell.angle_alpha   90.00
_cell.angle_beta   90.00
_cell.angle_gamma   90.00
#
_symmetry.space_group_name_H-M   'P 1'
#
loop_
_entity.id
_entity.type
_entity.pdbx_description
1 polymer ?
#
loop_
_entity_poly.entity_id
_entity_poly.type
_entity_poly.pdbx_seq_one_letter_code
_entity_poly.pdbx_strand_id
1 'polypeptide(L)'
;LKNHSFFPELSNEMKLFLSQLAPNELPLFPNVDSVPYSVNEVLYESIDTIVNGLTYSIYQYSTQHATQLFRVGFLYVGENKGDYQLVNSSANGRVFVWIAPSNGIPQGNYNPVMLLNKPILSQMGVVGMQYDFAKYSGLALEAALSGYNANTFSNLKDELKIGYALKFNLYHKQPLKKRFEKQVWWFHTQLQGEFLNKNFSHFESFRNVEFYKDYNLNSDFATSHHELLINYLAG
;
A
#
# COMPACT_ATOMS: atom_id res chain seq x y z
N LEU A 1 21.71 8.65 -22.10
CA LEU A 1 21.22 8.80 -20.73
C LEU A 1 20.66 7.44 -20.28
N LYS A 2 21.45 6.68 -19.50
CA LYS A 2 20.95 5.46 -18.83
C LYS A 2 20.04 5.93 -17.70
N ASN A 3 18.74 5.68 -17.82
CA ASN A 3 17.81 5.79 -16.70
C ASN A 3 18.22 4.74 -15.65
N HIS A 4 18.90 5.16 -14.60
CA HIS A 4 19.01 4.38 -13.40
C HIS A 4 17.64 4.42 -12.72
N SER A 5 16.79 3.41 -12.97
CA SER A 5 15.63 3.18 -12.12
C SER A 5 16.17 2.80 -10.72
N PHE A 6 15.75 3.51 -9.71
CA PHE A 6 16.11 3.27 -8.30
C PHE A 6 15.56 1.92 -7.78
N PHE A 7 14.78 1.21 -8.59
CA PHE A 7 14.20 -0.09 -8.26
C PHE A 7 14.90 -1.17 -9.08
N PRO A 8 15.36 -2.26 -8.46
CA PRO A 8 15.89 -3.39 -9.20
C PRO A 8 14.82 -3.91 -10.18
N GLU A 9 15.22 -4.17 -11.41
CA GLU A 9 14.33 -4.76 -12.40
C GLU A 9 13.85 -6.13 -11.90
N LEU A 10 12.52 -6.33 -11.91
CA LEU A 10 11.94 -7.61 -11.55
C LEU A 10 12.29 -8.66 -12.62
N SER A 11 12.84 -9.80 -12.19
CA SER A 11 13.06 -10.94 -13.07
C SER A 11 11.74 -11.52 -13.60
N ASN A 12 11.80 -12.33 -14.65
CA ASN A 12 10.60 -12.98 -15.16
C ASN A 12 9.96 -13.94 -14.13
N GLU A 13 10.77 -14.57 -13.30
CA GLU A 13 10.29 -15.42 -12.20
C GLU A 13 9.55 -14.60 -11.13
N MET A 14 10.08 -13.45 -10.74
CA MET A 14 9.44 -12.52 -9.80
C MET A 14 8.10 -12.00 -10.36
N LYS A 15 8.04 -11.67 -11.66
CA LYS A 15 6.80 -11.25 -12.32
C LYS A 15 5.76 -12.37 -12.34
N LEU A 16 6.19 -13.60 -12.65
CA LEU A 16 5.31 -14.77 -12.62
C LEU A 16 4.79 -15.05 -11.22
N PHE A 17 5.65 -14.99 -10.21
CA PHE A 17 5.27 -15.12 -8.80
C PHE A 17 4.22 -14.07 -8.42
N LEU A 18 4.47 -12.78 -8.74
CA LEU A 18 3.52 -11.69 -8.46
C LEU A 18 2.20 -11.87 -9.20
N SER A 19 2.18 -12.49 -10.39
CA SER A 19 0.95 -12.72 -11.14
C SER A 19 0.02 -13.77 -10.51
N GLN A 20 0.56 -14.66 -9.70
CA GLN A 20 -0.16 -15.73 -9.01
C GLN A 20 -0.53 -15.41 -7.57
N LEU A 21 0.03 -14.31 -7.04
CA LEU A 21 -0.13 -13.93 -5.64
C LEU A 21 -1.54 -13.44 -5.35
N ALA A 22 -2.13 -13.88 -4.25
CA ALA A 22 -3.43 -13.39 -3.80
C ALA A 22 -3.36 -11.91 -3.36
N PRO A 23 -4.48 -11.12 -3.46
CA PRO A 23 -4.48 -9.68 -3.21
C PRO A 23 -3.92 -9.28 -1.84
N ASN A 24 -4.26 -10.04 -0.80
CA ASN A 24 -3.88 -9.76 0.58
C ASN A 24 -2.62 -10.49 1.04
N GLU A 25 -1.97 -11.25 0.16
CA GLU A 25 -0.79 -12.03 0.48
C GLU A 25 0.47 -11.16 0.37
N LEU A 26 1.40 -11.38 1.32
CA LEU A 26 2.68 -10.70 1.30
C LEU A 26 3.55 -11.26 0.17
N PRO A 27 4.18 -10.42 -0.66
CA PRO A 27 5.01 -10.85 -1.78
C PRO A 27 6.40 -11.29 -1.30
N LEU A 28 6.47 -12.38 -0.54
CA LEU A 28 7.70 -12.95 -0.03
C LEU A 28 8.30 -13.91 -1.06
N PHE A 29 9.38 -13.49 -1.70
CA PHE A 29 10.08 -14.26 -2.73
C PHE A 29 11.38 -14.84 -2.19
N PRO A 30 11.81 -16.06 -2.57
CA PRO A 30 13.09 -16.63 -2.17
C PRO A 30 14.26 -15.68 -2.47
N ASN A 31 15.16 -15.48 -1.50
CA ASN A 31 16.31 -14.61 -1.63
C ASN A 31 17.61 -15.43 -1.52
N VAL A 32 17.83 -16.25 -2.53
CA VAL A 32 18.91 -17.23 -2.57
C VAL A 32 19.56 -17.20 -3.95
N ASP A 33 20.86 -16.89 -3.98
CA ASP A 33 21.66 -16.89 -5.19
C ASP A 33 22.77 -17.92 -5.08
N SER A 34 22.95 -18.76 -6.11
CA SER A 34 24.11 -19.63 -6.21
C SER A 34 25.34 -18.82 -6.62
N VAL A 35 26.39 -18.89 -5.84
CA VAL A 35 27.60 -18.08 -6.01
C VAL A 35 28.86 -18.91 -5.81
N PRO A 36 30.01 -18.55 -6.44
CA PRO A 36 31.30 -19.15 -6.14
C PRO A 36 31.72 -18.79 -4.73
N TYR A 37 32.63 -19.58 -4.17
CA TYR A 37 33.23 -19.29 -2.86
C TYR A 37 33.90 -17.92 -2.82
N SER A 38 33.67 -17.21 -1.74
CA SER A 38 34.30 -15.92 -1.43
C SER A 38 34.63 -15.87 0.07
N VAL A 39 35.86 -15.55 0.40
CA VAL A 39 36.31 -15.44 1.80
C VAL A 39 35.71 -14.23 2.53
N ASN A 40 35.23 -13.25 1.77
CA ASN A 40 34.73 -12.00 2.33
C ASN A 40 33.22 -11.99 2.51
N GLU A 41 32.53 -13.11 2.19
CA GLU A 41 31.06 -13.20 2.24
C GLU A 41 30.64 -14.32 3.19
N VAL A 42 29.46 -14.12 3.79
CA VAL A 42 28.78 -15.16 4.56
C VAL A 42 27.99 -16.02 3.57
N LEU A 43 28.46 -17.26 3.39
CA LEU A 43 27.90 -18.21 2.43
C LEU A 43 27.30 -19.42 3.15
N TYR A 44 26.35 -20.06 2.49
CA TYR A 44 25.56 -21.17 3.01
C TYR A 44 25.64 -22.37 2.08
N GLU A 45 25.53 -23.55 2.65
CA GLU A 45 25.27 -24.80 1.94
C GLU A 45 23.82 -25.19 2.11
N SER A 46 23.22 -25.77 1.07
CA SER A 46 21.90 -26.38 1.19
C SER A 46 22.07 -27.83 1.64
N ILE A 47 21.43 -28.15 2.76
CA ILE A 47 21.44 -29.51 3.32
C ILE A 47 20.03 -29.96 3.66
N ASP A 48 19.78 -31.26 3.53
CA ASP A 48 18.54 -31.87 3.99
C ASP A 48 18.70 -32.40 5.41
N THR A 49 17.75 -32.07 6.28
CA THR A 49 17.69 -32.55 7.64
C THR A 49 16.34 -33.16 7.95
N ILE A 50 16.30 -34.15 8.85
CA ILE A 50 15.06 -34.84 9.22
C ILE A 50 14.70 -34.52 10.65
N VAL A 51 13.51 -33.97 10.86
CA VAL A 51 12.95 -33.69 12.18
C VAL A 51 11.57 -34.29 12.27
N ASN A 52 11.34 -35.15 13.27
CA ASN A 52 10.05 -35.86 13.48
C ASN A 52 9.53 -36.60 12.23
N GLY A 53 10.44 -37.18 11.41
CA GLY A 53 10.09 -37.92 10.19
C GLY A 53 9.77 -37.03 8.97
N LEU A 54 9.86 -35.71 9.08
CA LEU A 54 9.72 -34.75 7.99
C LEU A 54 11.10 -34.27 7.53
N THR A 55 11.33 -34.21 6.22
CA THR A 55 12.56 -33.70 5.62
C THR A 55 12.43 -32.21 5.37
N TYR A 56 13.43 -31.45 5.80
CA TYR A 56 13.57 -30.00 5.62
C TYR A 56 14.85 -29.72 4.83
N SER A 57 14.73 -28.99 3.72
CA SER A 57 15.91 -28.45 3.01
C SER A 57 16.25 -27.10 3.64
N ILE A 58 17.39 -27.00 4.27
CA ILE A 58 17.82 -25.84 5.04
C ILE A 58 19.12 -25.26 4.51
N TYR A 59 19.40 -23.99 4.81
CA TYR A 59 20.66 -23.32 4.54
C TYR A 59 21.50 -23.27 5.81
N GLN A 60 22.66 -23.93 5.77
CA GLN A 60 23.62 -23.94 6.88
C GLN A 60 24.84 -23.09 6.52
N TYR A 61 25.24 -22.23 7.44
CA TYR A 61 26.46 -21.43 7.29
C TYR A 61 27.68 -22.32 7.06
N SER A 62 28.43 -22.03 6.01
CA SER A 62 29.64 -22.79 5.65
C SER A 62 30.85 -21.88 5.54
N THR A 63 31.99 -22.34 6.10
CA THR A 63 33.31 -21.73 5.95
C THR A 63 34.19 -22.53 4.98
N GLN A 64 33.66 -23.59 4.37
CA GLN A 64 34.42 -24.50 3.53
C GLN A 64 34.17 -24.23 2.04
N HIS A 65 35.12 -24.68 1.20
CA HIS A 65 34.96 -24.72 -0.24
C HIS A 65 34.04 -25.88 -0.63
N ALA A 66 32.72 -25.70 -0.50
CA ALA A 66 31.80 -26.69 -0.97
C ALA A 66 31.56 -26.59 -2.50
N THR A 67 31.04 -27.65 -3.05
CA THR A 67 30.78 -27.75 -4.50
C THR A 67 29.73 -26.73 -4.96
N GLN A 68 28.79 -26.38 -4.09
CA GLN A 68 27.73 -25.41 -4.35
C GLN A 68 27.46 -24.58 -3.10
N LEU A 69 27.64 -23.28 -3.25
CA LEU A 69 27.42 -22.29 -2.19
C LEU A 69 26.34 -21.30 -2.59
N PHE A 70 25.67 -20.77 -1.57
CA PHE A 70 24.58 -19.86 -1.73
C PHE A 70 24.83 -18.59 -0.93
N ARG A 71 24.58 -17.44 -1.55
CA ARG A 71 24.34 -16.18 -0.85
C ARG A 71 22.87 -16.15 -0.50
N VAL A 72 22.56 -16.07 0.79
CA VAL A 72 21.18 -16.09 1.29
C VAL A 72 20.89 -14.80 2.01
N GLY A 73 19.85 -14.10 1.57
CA GLY A 73 19.31 -12.93 2.25
C GLY A 73 18.16 -13.33 3.16
N PHE A 74 18.18 -12.88 4.42
CA PHE A 74 17.16 -13.19 5.42
C PHE A 74 16.33 -11.98 5.77
N LEU A 75 15.01 -12.16 5.79
CA LEU A 75 14.04 -11.16 6.20
C LEU A 75 13.46 -11.52 7.57
N TYR A 76 13.35 -10.51 8.45
CA TYR A 76 12.61 -10.66 9.70
C TYR A 76 11.12 -10.77 9.43
N VAL A 77 10.51 -11.88 9.81
CA VAL A 77 9.08 -12.18 9.57
C VAL A 77 8.23 -12.11 10.84
N GLY A 78 8.85 -11.83 11.95
CA GLY A 78 8.21 -11.73 13.27
C GLY A 78 8.71 -12.78 14.25
N GLU A 79 8.44 -12.59 15.53
CA GLU A 79 8.83 -13.51 16.59
C GLU A 79 8.11 -14.86 16.43
N ASN A 80 8.88 -15.96 16.39
CA ASN A 80 8.41 -17.33 16.22
C ASN A 80 7.55 -17.55 14.96
N LYS A 81 7.82 -16.75 13.88
CA LYS A 81 7.14 -16.86 12.59
C LYS A 81 8.07 -17.31 11.46
N GLY A 82 9.35 -17.43 11.73
CA GLY A 82 10.37 -17.85 10.79
C GLY A 82 11.09 -19.12 11.24
N ASP A 83 11.96 -19.61 10.37
CA ASP A 83 12.71 -20.84 10.57
C ASP A 83 14.17 -20.61 10.98
N TYR A 84 14.63 -19.35 10.99
CA TYR A 84 16.00 -18.98 11.27
C TYR A 84 16.11 -17.96 12.39
N GLN A 85 17.24 -18.00 13.10
CA GLN A 85 17.62 -17.07 14.15
C GLN A 85 18.96 -16.43 13.84
N LEU A 86 19.09 -15.13 14.08
CA LEU A 86 20.36 -14.42 14.02
C LEU A 86 21.24 -14.85 15.19
N VAL A 87 22.49 -15.23 14.90
CA VAL A 87 23.48 -15.62 15.91
C VAL A 87 24.72 -14.73 15.87
N ASN A 88 25.36 -14.58 17.01
CA ASN A 88 26.66 -13.92 17.09
C ASN A 88 27.72 -14.82 16.46
N SER A 89 28.50 -14.26 15.54
CA SER A 89 29.57 -14.98 14.81
C SER A 89 30.78 -14.07 14.65
N SER A 90 31.94 -14.65 14.48
CA SER A 90 33.19 -13.97 14.09
C SER A 90 33.28 -13.70 12.58
N ALA A 91 32.29 -14.13 11.80
CA ALA A 91 32.23 -13.89 10.36
C ALA A 91 32.09 -12.40 10.04
N ASN A 92 32.57 -11.99 8.87
CA ASN A 92 32.37 -10.65 8.36
C ASN A 92 30.97 -10.48 7.80
N GLY A 93 29.95 -10.48 8.69
CA GLY A 93 28.55 -10.36 8.34
C GLY A 93 27.61 -11.05 9.34
N ARG A 94 26.32 -10.95 9.07
CA ARG A 94 25.27 -11.57 9.90
C ARG A 94 25.15 -13.05 9.53
N VAL A 95 25.20 -13.91 10.54
CA VAL A 95 25.00 -15.36 10.38
C VAL A 95 23.66 -15.75 10.96
N PHE A 96 22.91 -16.54 10.20
CA PHE A 96 21.62 -17.08 10.59
C PHE A 96 21.70 -18.59 10.68
N VAL A 97 21.07 -19.16 11.70
CA VAL A 97 21.02 -20.61 11.95
C VAL A 97 19.58 -21.05 11.93
N TRP A 98 19.34 -22.16 11.26
CA TRP A 98 18.02 -22.79 11.24
C TRP A 98 17.66 -23.36 12.61
N ILE A 99 16.40 -23.17 13.01
CA ILE A 99 15.84 -23.70 14.26
C ILE A 99 14.74 -24.67 13.91
N ALA A 100 14.83 -25.90 14.41
CA ALA A 100 13.83 -26.90 14.17
C ALA A 100 12.47 -26.47 14.72
N PRO A 101 11.35 -26.66 13.97
CA PRO A 101 10.03 -26.35 14.45
C PRO A 101 9.66 -27.24 15.63
N SER A 102 8.94 -26.69 16.60
CA SER A 102 8.37 -27.43 17.72
C SER A 102 6.89 -27.67 17.47
N ASN A 103 6.46 -28.94 17.41
CA ASN A 103 5.07 -29.32 17.11
C ASN A 103 4.50 -28.65 15.84
N GLY A 104 5.33 -28.49 14.80
CA GLY A 104 4.96 -27.85 13.55
C GLY A 104 4.90 -26.31 13.60
N ILE A 105 5.26 -25.71 14.73
CA ILE A 105 5.30 -24.24 14.88
C ILE A 105 6.74 -23.76 14.70
N PRO A 106 7.00 -22.77 13.82
CA PRO A 106 8.32 -22.15 13.66
C PRO A 106 8.84 -21.58 14.97
N GLN A 107 10.15 -21.63 15.20
CA GLN A 107 10.80 -21.16 16.43
C GLN A 107 11.80 -20.04 16.16
N GLY A 108 12.04 -19.71 14.93
CA GLY A 108 12.88 -18.61 14.50
C GLY A 108 12.10 -17.33 14.21
N ASN A 109 12.84 -16.30 13.81
CA ASN A 109 12.29 -14.96 13.54
C ASN A 109 12.53 -14.51 12.11
N TYR A 110 13.32 -15.24 11.33
CA TYR A 110 13.76 -14.89 9.98
C TYR A 110 13.49 -16.02 9.00
N ASN A 111 13.26 -15.62 7.73
CA ASN A 111 13.18 -16.57 6.60
C ASN A 111 14.09 -16.13 5.45
N PRO A 112 14.58 -17.08 4.61
CA PRO A 112 15.45 -16.83 3.47
C PRO A 112 14.67 -16.24 2.28
N VAL A 113 14.01 -15.11 2.49
CA VAL A 113 13.12 -14.44 1.54
C VAL A 113 13.39 -12.94 1.48
N MET A 114 12.91 -12.32 0.40
CA MET A 114 12.83 -10.86 0.25
C MET A 114 11.39 -10.43 0.01
N LEU A 115 11.07 -9.22 0.42
CA LEU A 115 9.79 -8.60 0.12
C LEU A 115 9.89 -7.92 -1.26
N LEU A 116 9.09 -8.38 -2.21
CA LEU A 116 8.98 -7.73 -3.52
C LEU A 116 8.03 -6.53 -3.46
N ASN A 117 8.34 -5.49 -4.21
CA ASN A 117 7.43 -4.38 -4.41
C ASN A 117 6.43 -4.72 -5.52
N LYS A 118 5.14 -4.78 -5.17
CA LYS A 118 4.06 -4.92 -6.16
C LYS A 118 3.98 -3.63 -6.97
N PRO A 119 3.97 -3.68 -8.30
CA PRO A 119 3.73 -2.48 -9.12
C PRO A 119 2.27 -2.09 -9.01
N ILE A 120 2.03 -0.90 -8.49
CA ILE A 120 0.71 -0.31 -8.26
C ILE A 120 0.35 0.59 -9.43
N LEU A 121 -0.89 0.51 -9.89
CA LEU A 121 -1.46 1.46 -10.84
C LEU A 121 -2.60 2.22 -10.16
N SER A 122 -2.50 3.54 -10.16
CA SER A 122 -3.58 4.43 -9.71
C SER A 122 -3.92 5.40 -10.84
N GLN A 123 -5.21 5.53 -11.14
CA GLN A 123 -5.74 6.41 -12.19
C GLN A 123 -6.93 7.19 -11.63
N MET A 124 -7.07 8.44 -12.05
CA MET A 124 -8.21 9.27 -11.69
C MET A 124 -8.62 10.16 -12.86
N GLY A 125 -9.92 10.23 -13.09
CA GLY A 125 -10.54 11.18 -14.00
C GLY A 125 -11.52 12.06 -13.25
N VAL A 126 -11.49 13.36 -13.50
CA VAL A 126 -12.38 14.34 -12.87
C VAL A 126 -13.08 15.14 -13.94
N VAL A 127 -14.37 15.38 -13.77
CA VAL A 127 -15.18 16.26 -14.61
C VAL A 127 -15.95 17.22 -13.72
N GLY A 128 -15.92 18.50 -14.06
CA GLY A 128 -16.62 19.56 -13.34
C GLY A 128 -17.54 20.37 -14.26
N MET A 129 -18.64 20.85 -13.70
CA MET A 129 -19.60 21.73 -14.36
C MET A 129 -20.02 22.83 -13.40
N GLN A 130 -20.08 24.06 -13.91
CA GLN A 130 -20.67 25.19 -13.19
C GLN A 130 -21.78 25.80 -14.05
N TYR A 131 -22.90 26.09 -13.43
CA TYR A 131 -24.04 26.70 -14.10
C TYR A 131 -24.62 27.83 -13.23
N ASP A 132 -24.55 29.05 -13.73
CA ASP A 132 -25.10 30.24 -13.08
C ASP A 132 -26.49 30.52 -13.66
N PHE A 133 -27.54 30.18 -12.90
CA PHE A 133 -28.94 30.38 -13.32
C PHE A 133 -29.49 31.76 -13.00
N ALA A 134 -28.77 32.55 -12.19
CA ALA A 134 -29.07 33.93 -11.92
C ALA A 134 -27.80 34.73 -11.60
N LYS A 135 -27.86 36.08 -11.62
CA LYS A 135 -26.74 36.99 -11.42
C LYS A 135 -25.87 36.67 -10.18
N TYR A 136 -26.48 36.11 -9.15
CA TYR A 136 -25.85 35.83 -7.87
C TYR A 136 -26.17 34.41 -7.36
N SER A 137 -26.56 33.51 -8.26
CA SER A 137 -26.98 32.15 -7.89
C SER A 137 -26.49 31.14 -8.90
N GLY A 138 -25.94 30.07 -8.46
CA GLY A 138 -25.43 29.04 -9.33
C GLY A 138 -25.24 27.70 -8.61
N LEU A 139 -24.97 26.70 -9.43
CA LEU A 139 -24.68 25.32 -9.03
C LEU A 139 -23.33 24.92 -9.61
N ALA A 140 -22.42 24.44 -8.79
CA ALA A 140 -21.21 23.76 -9.21
C ALA A 140 -21.33 22.27 -8.87
N LEU A 141 -21.00 21.42 -9.84
CA LEU A 141 -20.98 19.95 -9.70
C LEU A 141 -19.60 19.47 -10.12
N GLU A 142 -19.07 18.50 -9.39
CA GLU A 142 -17.82 17.82 -9.72
C GLU A 142 -18.01 16.33 -9.48
N ALA A 143 -17.59 15.52 -10.45
CA ALA A 143 -17.60 14.07 -10.34
C ALA A 143 -16.20 13.54 -10.64
N ALA A 144 -15.74 12.60 -9.82
CA ALA A 144 -14.46 11.93 -9.97
C ALA A 144 -14.63 10.41 -10.02
N LEU A 145 -13.88 9.76 -10.88
CA LEU A 145 -13.73 8.32 -10.93
C LEU A 145 -12.28 7.97 -10.65
N SER A 146 -12.04 7.01 -9.76
CA SER A 146 -10.71 6.47 -9.48
C SER A 146 -10.64 4.99 -9.78
N GLY A 147 -9.50 4.55 -10.32
CA GLY A 147 -9.15 3.15 -10.48
C GLY A 147 -7.84 2.89 -9.73
N TYR A 148 -7.84 1.92 -8.83
CA TYR A 148 -6.68 1.50 -8.08
C TYR A 148 -6.45 0.01 -8.29
N ASN A 149 -5.24 -0.33 -8.73
CA ASN A 149 -4.78 -1.72 -8.86
C ASN A 149 -3.53 -1.90 -8.01
N ALA A 150 -3.61 -2.77 -7.00
CA ALA A 150 -2.54 -3.02 -6.04
C ALA A 150 -1.42 -3.92 -6.60
N ASN A 151 -1.65 -4.61 -7.72
CA ASN A 151 -0.67 -5.46 -8.38
C ASN A 151 -0.98 -5.61 -9.86
N THR A 152 -0.30 -4.84 -10.70
CA THR A 152 -0.56 -4.84 -12.16
C THR A 152 -0.14 -6.14 -12.86
N PHE A 153 0.61 -7.02 -12.21
CA PHE A 153 0.94 -8.35 -12.74
C PHE A 153 -0.12 -9.39 -12.42
N SER A 154 -0.98 -9.15 -11.44
CA SER A 154 -1.98 -10.12 -11.06
C SER A 154 -3.01 -10.34 -12.16
N ASN A 155 -3.32 -11.61 -12.41
CA ASN A 155 -4.41 -12.03 -13.30
C ASN A 155 -5.75 -12.18 -12.56
N LEU A 156 -5.77 -11.94 -11.26
CA LEU A 156 -6.95 -12.06 -10.41
C LEU A 156 -7.84 -10.82 -10.57
N LYS A 157 -9.14 -11.04 -10.82
CA LYS A 157 -10.11 -9.98 -11.12
C LYS A 157 -10.37 -8.99 -9.97
N ASP A 158 -10.02 -9.35 -8.75
CA ASP A 158 -10.39 -8.59 -7.54
C ASP A 158 -9.38 -7.48 -7.17
N GLU A 159 -8.34 -7.29 -7.96
CA GLU A 159 -7.31 -6.27 -7.66
C GLU A 159 -7.64 -4.87 -8.17
N LEU A 160 -8.52 -4.76 -9.17
CA LEU A 160 -8.97 -3.46 -9.67
C LEU A 160 -10.15 -2.94 -8.85
N LYS A 161 -9.90 -1.95 -8.00
CA LYS A 161 -10.94 -1.25 -7.24
C LYS A 161 -11.32 0.03 -7.95
N ILE A 162 -12.59 0.11 -8.36
CA ILE A 162 -13.16 1.33 -8.95
C ILE A 162 -13.97 2.05 -7.88
N GLY A 163 -13.67 3.33 -7.69
CA GLY A 163 -14.37 4.21 -6.78
C GLY A 163 -14.86 5.47 -7.48
N TYR A 164 -15.82 6.16 -6.89
CA TYR A 164 -16.34 7.43 -7.37
C TYR A 164 -16.57 8.41 -6.23
N ALA A 165 -16.47 9.69 -6.57
CA ALA A 165 -16.76 10.79 -5.68
C ALA A 165 -17.62 11.82 -6.40
N LEU A 166 -18.50 12.46 -5.66
CA LEU A 166 -19.37 13.54 -6.13
C LEU A 166 -19.28 14.72 -5.17
N LYS A 167 -19.21 15.92 -5.72
CA LYS A 167 -19.26 17.16 -4.96
C LYS A 167 -20.24 18.11 -5.61
N PHE A 168 -21.04 18.79 -4.79
CA PHE A 168 -21.90 19.85 -5.27
C PHE A 168 -21.80 21.06 -4.36
N ASN A 169 -22.02 22.23 -4.95
CA ASN A 169 -22.10 23.51 -4.27
C ASN A 169 -23.22 24.34 -4.91
N LEU A 170 -24.31 24.51 -4.17
CA LEU A 170 -25.42 25.37 -4.54
C LEU A 170 -25.30 26.66 -3.75
N TYR A 171 -25.23 27.79 -4.42
CA TYR A 171 -25.17 29.09 -3.78
C TYR A 171 -26.23 30.04 -4.31
N HIS A 172 -26.78 30.87 -3.41
CA HIS A 172 -27.78 31.87 -3.73
C HIS A 172 -27.49 33.13 -2.90
N LYS A 173 -27.46 34.29 -3.58
CA LYS A 173 -27.35 35.59 -2.94
C LYS A 173 -28.54 36.46 -3.40
N GLN A 174 -29.22 37.07 -2.44
CA GLN A 174 -30.32 37.97 -2.71
C GLN A 174 -30.10 39.33 -2.05
N PRO A 175 -30.13 40.44 -2.79
CA PRO A 175 -30.07 41.75 -2.20
C PRO A 175 -31.39 42.10 -1.49
N LEU A 176 -31.32 42.45 -0.24
CA LEU A 176 -32.47 42.95 0.54
C LEU A 176 -32.45 44.48 0.50
N LYS A 177 -33.33 45.09 -0.28
CA LYS A 177 -33.42 46.56 -0.41
C LYS A 177 -34.18 47.16 0.78
N LYS A 178 -33.57 48.02 1.58
CA LYS A 178 -34.28 48.90 2.46
C LYS A 178 -34.73 50.16 1.69
N ARG A 179 -36.01 50.56 1.89
CA ARG A 179 -36.69 51.58 1.10
C ARG A 179 -36.09 52.99 1.25
N PHE A 180 -35.27 53.26 2.26
CA PHE A 180 -34.76 54.59 2.60
C PHE A 180 -33.27 54.68 2.91
N GLU A 181 -32.49 53.65 2.79
CA GLU A 181 -31.04 53.69 3.08
C GLU A 181 -30.18 53.30 1.88
N LYS A 182 -29.03 53.96 1.71
CA LYS A 182 -28.04 53.61 0.67
C LYS A 182 -27.38 52.26 0.88
N GLN A 183 -27.51 51.63 2.05
CA GLN A 183 -26.95 50.31 2.36
C GLN A 183 -27.84 49.20 1.81
N VAL A 184 -27.23 48.30 1.01
CA VAL A 184 -27.85 47.08 0.51
C VAL A 184 -27.41 45.95 1.42
N TRP A 185 -28.37 45.32 2.08
CA TRP A 185 -28.13 44.06 2.81
C TRP A 185 -28.23 42.90 1.84
N TRP A 186 -27.39 41.88 2.06
CA TRP A 186 -27.37 40.68 1.26
C TRP A 186 -27.76 39.49 2.12
N PHE A 187 -28.67 38.69 1.64
CA PHE A 187 -28.97 37.39 2.18
C PHE A 187 -28.20 36.36 1.36
N HIS A 188 -27.35 35.56 2.00
CA HIS A 188 -26.54 34.53 1.37
C HIS A 188 -26.89 33.18 1.93
N THR A 189 -27.16 32.21 1.05
CA THR A 189 -27.33 30.79 1.39
C THR A 189 -26.41 29.95 0.54
N GLN A 190 -25.81 28.95 1.14
CA GLN A 190 -24.92 28.01 0.48
C GLN A 190 -25.19 26.61 1.03
N LEU A 191 -25.40 25.66 0.12
CA LEU A 191 -25.51 24.25 0.43
C LEU A 191 -24.39 23.51 -0.32
N GLN A 192 -23.54 22.81 0.43
CA GLN A 192 -22.46 22.01 -0.10
C GLN A 192 -22.66 20.57 0.32
N GLY A 193 -22.32 19.64 -0.58
CA GLY A 193 -22.29 18.23 -0.25
C GLY A 193 -21.17 17.51 -0.98
N GLU A 194 -20.62 16.53 -0.31
CA GLU A 194 -19.61 15.62 -0.83
C GLU A 194 -20.03 14.19 -0.54
N PHE A 195 -19.91 13.34 -1.53
CA PHE A 195 -20.11 11.91 -1.40
C PHE A 195 -18.88 11.17 -1.90
N LEU A 196 -18.34 10.26 -1.10
CA LEU A 196 -17.24 9.40 -1.46
C LEU A 196 -17.63 7.93 -1.34
N ASN A 197 -17.38 7.19 -2.40
CA ASN A 197 -17.49 5.74 -2.38
C ASN A 197 -16.31 5.14 -1.61
N LYS A 198 -16.53 4.06 -0.85
CA LYS A 198 -15.50 3.36 -0.05
C LYS A 198 -14.25 2.93 -0.84
N ASN A 199 -14.39 2.72 -2.14
CA ASN A 199 -13.29 2.32 -3.02
C ASN A 199 -12.60 3.52 -3.70
N PHE A 200 -13.06 4.76 -3.43
CA PHE A 200 -12.47 5.94 -4.01
C PHE A 200 -11.04 6.14 -3.49
N SER A 201 -10.08 6.13 -4.39
CA SER A 201 -8.66 6.35 -4.09
C SER A 201 -8.24 7.71 -4.65
N HIS A 202 -7.79 8.58 -3.77
CA HIS A 202 -7.24 9.89 -4.12
C HIS A 202 -5.69 9.82 -4.16
N PHE A 203 -5.06 10.65 -5.00
CA PHE A 203 -3.60 10.71 -5.11
C PHE A 203 -2.98 11.46 -3.94
N GLU A 204 -3.64 12.52 -3.49
CA GLU A 204 -3.21 13.36 -2.38
C GLU A 204 -4.33 13.49 -1.36
N SER A 205 -3.98 13.72 -0.10
CA SER A 205 -4.99 13.97 0.92
C SER A 205 -5.69 15.30 0.61
N PHE A 206 -6.98 15.24 0.25
CA PHE A 206 -7.81 16.41 0.01
C PHE A 206 -8.49 16.94 1.29
N ARG A 207 -8.41 16.17 2.37
CA ARG A 207 -8.92 16.53 3.69
C ARG A 207 -7.84 17.26 4.49
N ASN A 208 -8.26 18.21 5.33
CA ASN A 208 -7.41 18.83 6.33
C ASN A 208 -6.83 17.74 7.25
N VAL A 209 -5.60 17.90 7.71
CA VAL A 209 -4.93 16.94 8.62
C VAL A 209 -5.76 16.69 9.89
N GLU A 210 -6.48 17.71 10.36
CA GLU A 210 -7.32 17.62 11.56
C GLU A 210 -8.75 17.15 11.30
N PHE A 211 -9.14 16.93 10.03
CA PHE A 211 -10.52 16.57 9.68
C PHE A 211 -11.06 15.40 10.49
N TYR A 212 -10.31 14.30 10.57
CA TYR A 212 -10.75 13.11 11.30
C TYR A 212 -10.89 13.37 12.81
N LYS A 213 -10.04 14.22 13.36
CA LYS A 213 -10.07 14.64 14.76
C LYS A 213 -11.27 15.55 15.04
N ASP A 214 -11.54 16.53 14.17
CA ASP A 214 -12.64 17.49 14.31
C ASP A 214 -14.00 16.80 14.27
N TYR A 215 -14.12 15.74 13.47
CA TYR A 215 -15.34 14.93 13.38
C TYR A 215 -15.32 13.69 14.28
N ASN A 216 -14.31 13.54 15.15
CA ASN A 216 -14.12 12.38 16.03
C ASN A 216 -14.20 11.03 15.30
N LEU A 217 -13.62 10.96 14.11
CA LEU A 217 -13.56 9.77 13.27
C LEU A 217 -12.21 9.07 13.44
N ASN A 218 -12.24 7.74 13.47
CA ASN A 218 -11.00 6.96 13.43
C ASN A 218 -10.36 7.05 12.03
N SER A 219 -9.03 7.12 11.93
CA SER A 219 -8.30 7.20 10.66
C SER A 219 -8.64 6.06 9.67
N ASP A 220 -9.02 4.90 10.20
CA ASP A 220 -9.40 3.73 9.41
C ASP A 220 -10.83 3.81 8.85
N PHE A 221 -11.62 4.80 9.30
CA PHE A 221 -13.02 4.95 8.88
C PHE A 221 -13.14 5.25 7.38
N ALA A 222 -12.27 6.09 6.84
CA ALA A 222 -12.27 6.50 5.43
C ALA A 222 -12.04 5.35 4.43
N THR A 223 -11.39 4.26 4.86
CA THR A 223 -11.04 3.13 3.99
C THR A 223 -12.10 2.03 3.93
N SER A 224 -13.10 2.07 4.80
CA SER A 224 -14.07 0.98 4.98
C SER A 224 -15.53 1.36 4.71
N HIS A 225 -15.85 2.65 4.62
CA HIS A 225 -17.23 3.14 4.57
C HIS A 225 -17.45 4.14 3.42
N HIS A 226 -18.74 4.34 3.07
CA HIS A 226 -19.14 5.46 2.23
C HIS A 226 -19.24 6.72 3.09
N GLU A 227 -18.73 7.84 2.58
CA GLU A 227 -18.79 9.12 3.28
C GLU A 227 -19.82 10.04 2.61
N LEU A 228 -20.63 10.70 3.42
CA LEU A 228 -21.52 11.78 3.00
C LEU A 228 -21.36 12.95 3.95
N LEU A 229 -20.92 14.10 3.43
CA LEU A 229 -20.77 15.34 4.16
C LEU A 229 -21.74 16.38 3.57
N ILE A 230 -22.56 17.01 4.40
CA ILE A 230 -23.47 18.08 3.99
C ILE A 230 -23.22 19.28 4.91
N ASN A 231 -22.92 20.42 4.29
CA ASN A 231 -22.75 21.70 4.98
C ASN A 231 -23.79 22.70 4.48
N TYR A 232 -24.42 23.40 5.43
CA TYR A 232 -25.36 24.49 5.13
C TYR A 232 -24.91 25.76 5.84
N LEU A 233 -24.84 26.85 5.09
CA LEU A 233 -24.51 28.20 5.59
C LEU A 233 -25.63 29.15 5.19
N ALA A 234 -26.10 29.97 6.14
CA ALA A 234 -27.02 31.07 5.90
C ALA A 234 -26.57 32.30 6.70
N GLY A 235 -26.63 33.52 6.08
CA GLY A 235 -26.22 34.74 6.72
C GLY A 235 -26.64 36.00 5.96
#